data_fd01f61e600a68767efa044d13a10041
#
_entry.id   fd01f61e600a68767efa044d13a10041
#
_cell.length_a   1.000
_cell.length_b   1.000
_cell.length_c   1.000
_cell.angle_alpha   90.00
_cell.angle_beta   90.00
_cell.angle_gamma   90.00
#
_symmetry.space_group_name_H-M   'P 1'
#
loop_
_entity.id
_entity.type
_entity.pdbx_description
1 polymer ?
#
loop_
_entity_poly.entity_id
_entity_poly.type
_entity_poly.pdbx_seq_one_letter_code
_entity_poly.pdbx_strand_id
1 'polypeptide(L)'
;NLDADYIGLVHYRSYFTHKEVRSIEDKKNQILTDAEWEKLLSEYPVVVADKRKYYIESNRSHYNNAHHSEGLDVAEQIIAEKYPEYSAAFTKVCNRTWAHMFNMFVMRRDLFDQYCEWMFSILAELEKRVDISDYDTYESRIFGFVSEILLDVWIEANKINYKEQNVSFMEPQNWLKKGGLFLKRKFFK
;
A
#
# COMPACT_ATOMS: atom_id res chain seq x y z
N ASN A 1 -4.64 -21.69 -9.87
CA ASN A 1 -5.82 -20.82 -10.09
C ASN A 1 -6.72 -20.90 -8.87
N LEU A 2 -6.87 -19.77 -8.19
CA LEU A 2 -7.85 -19.63 -7.11
C LEU A 2 -9.21 -19.36 -7.77
N ASP A 3 -10.16 -20.26 -7.63
CA ASP A 3 -11.54 -20.08 -8.08
C ASP A 3 -12.31 -19.43 -6.92
N ALA A 4 -12.14 -18.12 -6.77
CA ALA A 4 -12.76 -17.33 -5.71
C ALA A 4 -13.25 -15.99 -6.27
N ASP A 5 -14.41 -15.53 -5.79
CA ASP A 5 -15.03 -14.25 -6.20
C ASP A 5 -14.24 -13.04 -5.69
N TYR A 6 -13.53 -13.22 -4.59
CA TYR A 6 -12.70 -12.19 -3.95
C TYR A 6 -11.31 -12.72 -3.65
N ILE A 7 -10.31 -11.86 -3.83
CA ILE A 7 -8.91 -12.16 -3.53
C ILE A 7 -8.41 -11.16 -2.49
N GLY A 8 -7.79 -11.68 -1.43
CA GLY A 8 -7.16 -10.87 -0.39
C GLY A 8 -5.64 -11.02 -0.37
N LEU A 9 -4.96 -9.89 -0.20
CA LEU A 9 -3.53 -9.85 0.12
C LEU A 9 -3.36 -9.25 1.52
N VAL A 10 -2.76 -10.01 2.42
CA VAL A 10 -2.51 -9.60 3.80
C VAL A 10 -1.12 -10.04 4.25
N HIS A 11 -0.54 -9.34 5.21
CA HIS A 11 0.73 -9.74 5.81
C HIS A 11 0.51 -10.80 6.89
N TYR A 12 1.42 -11.75 7.04
CA TYR A 12 1.32 -12.89 7.96
C TYR A 12 1.17 -12.51 9.45
N ARG A 13 1.46 -11.26 9.84
CA ARG A 13 1.32 -10.74 11.20
C ARG A 13 0.27 -9.65 11.35
N SER A 14 -0.52 -9.42 10.31
CA SER A 14 -1.47 -8.32 10.25
C SER A 14 -2.83 -8.86 9.84
N TYR A 15 -3.88 -8.38 10.51
CA TYR A 15 -5.25 -8.80 10.25
C TYR A 15 -6.14 -7.60 10.14
N PHE A 16 -7.14 -7.68 9.27
CA PHE A 16 -8.23 -6.72 9.27
C PHE A 16 -9.10 -6.93 10.51
N THR A 17 -9.38 -5.83 11.22
CA THR A 17 -10.06 -5.85 12.53
C THR A 17 -11.12 -4.76 12.60
N HIS A 18 -12.06 -4.88 13.53
CA HIS A 18 -13.10 -3.86 13.76
C HIS A 18 -12.51 -2.54 14.24
N LYS A 19 -11.57 -2.61 15.17
CA LYS A 19 -10.90 -1.45 15.77
C LYS A 19 -9.50 -1.82 16.26
N GLU A 20 -8.65 -0.81 16.40
CA GLU A 20 -7.37 -0.98 17.04
C GLU A 20 -7.56 -1.12 18.56
N VAL A 21 -6.92 -2.16 19.15
CA VAL A 21 -6.84 -2.40 20.59
C VAL A 21 -5.42 -2.74 20.97
N ARG A 22 -5.08 -2.60 22.25
CA ARG A 22 -3.68 -2.72 22.70
C ARG A 22 -3.24 -4.15 23.00
N SER A 23 -4.09 -4.93 23.68
CA SER A 23 -3.74 -6.30 24.07
C SER A 23 -3.82 -7.24 22.88
N ILE A 24 -2.94 -8.25 22.80
CA ILE A 24 -2.93 -9.23 21.70
C ILE A 24 -4.21 -10.10 21.74
N GLU A 25 -4.68 -10.44 22.94
CA GLU A 25 -5.89 -11.22 23.11
C GLU A 25 -7.11 -10.46 22.61
N ASP A 26 -7.25 -9.18 22.99
CA ASP A 26 -8.31 -8.31 22.49
C ASP A 26 -8.24 -8.13 20.97
N LYS A 27 -7.04 -8.04 20.39
CA LYS A 27 -6.84 -7.94 18.92
C LYS A 27 -7.42 -9.15 18.21
N LYS A 28 -7.18 -10.37 18.72
CA LYS A 28 -7.74 -11.61 18.13
C LYS A 28 -9.26 -11.57 18.09
N ASN A 29 -9.89 -11.06 19.14
CA ASN A 29 -11.36 -10.92 19.24
C ASN A 29 -11.92 -9.82 18.31
N GLN A 30 -11.05 -9.01 17.70
CA GLN A 30 -11.43 -7.96 16.75
C GLN A 30 -11.26 -8.37 15.29
N ILE A 31 -10.72 -9.56 15.00
CA ILE A 31 -10.55 -10.03 13.61
C ILE A 31 -11.93 -10.19 12.98
N LEU A 32 -12.09 -9.70 11.75
CA LEU A 32 -13.33 -9.84 10.99
C LEU A 32 -13.65 -11.31 10.72
N THR A 33 -14.89 -11.68 10.98
CA THR A 33 -15.43 -13.01 10.69
C THR A 33 -15.86 -13.13 9.22
N ASP A 34 -16.07 -14.35 8.73
CA ASP A 34 -16.51 -14.60 7.36
C ASP A 34 -17.85 -13.88 7.05
N ALA A 35 -18.82 -13.92 7.96
CA ALA A 35 -20.11 -13.26 7.77
C ALA A 35 -19.98 -11.72 7.68
N GLU A 36 -19.01 -11.13 8.38
CA GLU A 36 -18.72 -9.69 8.31
C GLU A 36 -18.00 -9.35 7.01
N TRP A 37 -17.11 -10.21 6.52
CA TRP A 37 -16.52 -10.08 5.20
C TRP A 37 -17.56 -10.17 4.09
N GLU A 38 -18.48 -11.14 4.13
CA GLU A 38 -19.55 -11.26 3.16
C GLU A 38 -20.40 -9.98 3.09
N LYS A 39 -20.79 -9.45 4.27
CA LYS A 39 -21.53 -8.19 4.33
C LYS A 39 -20.74 -7.02 3.74
N LEU A 40 -19.49 -6.87 4.14
CA LEU A 40 -18.64 -5.76 3.70
C LEU A 40 -18.40 -5.79 2.19
N LEU A 41 -18.10 -6.96 1.64
CA LEU A 41 -17.84 -7.17 0.22
C LEU A 41 -19.10 -7.11 -0.65
N SER A 42 -20.30 -7.31 -0.08
CA SER A 42 -21.56 -7.05 -0.79
C SER A 42 -21.80 -5.56 -1.06
N GLU A 43 -21.21 -4.66 -0.24
CA GLU A 43 -21.37 -3.22 -0.37
C GLU A 43 -20.19 -2.56 -1.11
N TYR A 44 -18.98 -3.09 -0.93
CA TYR A 44 -17.73 -2.51 -1.45
C TYR A 44 -16.92 -3.55 -2.23
N PRO A 45 -16.64 -3.31 -3.52
CA PRO A 45 -15.86 -4.24 -4.33
C PRO A 45 -14.37 -4.28 -3.95
N VAL A 46 -13.91 -3.30 -3.17
CA VAL A 46 -12.54 -3.19 -2.67
C VAL A 46 -12.54 -2.75 -1.22
N VAL A 47 -11.78 -3.45 -0.41
CA VAL A 47 -11.48 -3.09 0.99
C VAL A 47 -9.97 -2.93 1.12
N VAL A 48 -9.52 -1.83 1.69
CA VAL A 48 -8.10 -1.50 1.91
C VAL A 48 -7.82 -1.26 3.38
N ALA A 49 -6.55 -1.32 3.78
CA ALA A 49 -6.14 -0.93 5.11
C ALA A 49 -6.46 0.56 5.37
N ASP A 50 -6.70 0.92 6.62
CA ASP A 50 -6.84 2.34 7.00
C ASP A 50 -5.64 3.16 6.51
N LYS A 51 -5.93 4.36 6.01
CA LYS A 51 -4.88 5.26 5.52
C LYS A 51 -3.93 5.71 6.64
N ARG A 52 -2.64 5.63 6.33
CA ARG A 52 -1.59 6.23 7.14
C ARG A 52 -1.45 7.71 6.80
N LYS A 53 -1.53 8.57 7.81
CA LYS A 53 -1.39 10.02 7.66
C LYS A 53 0.04 10.47 7.99
N TYR A 54 0.63 11.28 7.10
CA TYR A 54 1.98 11.84 7.28
C TYR A 54 1.98 13.29 7.79
N TYR A 55 0.81 13.95 7.80
CA TYR A 55 0.54 15.31 8.30
C TYR A 55 1.33 16.42 7.60
N ILE A 56 2.66 16.37 7.62
CA ILE A 56 3.58 17.42 7.15
C ILE A 56 4.42 17.02 5.93
N GLU A 57 4.29 15.79 5.48
CA GLU A 57 5.00 15.25 4.31
C GLU A 57 3.99 14.79 3.28
N SER A 58 4.27 15.06 2.00
CA SER A 58 3.56 14.39 0.91
C SER A 58 4.04 12.93 0.78
N ASN A 59 3.27 12.09 0.10
CA ASN A 59 3.68 10.71 -0.16
C ASN A 59 5.04 10.66 -0.89
N ARG A 60 5.26 11.55 -1.88
CA ARG A 60 6.55 11.65 -2.57
C ARG A 60 7.68 12.05 -1.63
N SER A 61 7.47 13.10 -0.81
CA SER A 61 8.50 13.53 0.14
C SER A 61 8.81 12.44 1.16
N HIS A 62 7.78 11.75 1.65
CA HIS A 62 7.96 10.62 2.58
C HIS A 62 8.75 9.47 1.93
N TYR A 63 8.40 9.11 0.69
CA TYR A 63 9.12 8.10 -0.09
C TYR A 63 10.60 8.47 -0.26
N ASN A 64 10.88 9.67 -0.75
CA ASN A 64 12.25 10.15 -1.01
C ASN A 64 13.10 10.30 0.27
N ASN A 65 12.47 10.51 1.43
CA ASN A 65 13.15 10.53 2.73
C ASN A 65 13.44 9.13 3.28
N ALA A 66 12.72 8.12 2.85
CA ALA A 66 12.83 6.75 3.36
C ALA A 66 13.58 5.81 2.40
N HIS A 67 13.57 6.10 1.10
CA HIS A 67 14.06 5.25 0.02
C HIS A 67 14.81 6.05 -1.05
N HIS A 68 15.41 5.36 -2.01
CA HIS A 68 15.93 5.99 -3.23
C HIS A 68 14.76 6.53 -4.09
N SER A 69 14.85 7.80 -4.49
CA SER A 69 13.79 8.47 -5.26
C SER A 69 13.59 7.86 -6.65
N GLU A 70 14.63 7.26 -7.20
CA GLU A 70 14.68 6.70 -8.55
C GLU A 70 13.51 5.77 -8.86
N GLY A 71 13.11 4.89 -7.90
CA GLY A 71 12.01 3.95 -8.09
C GLY A 71 10.69 4.65 -8.40
N LEU A 72 10.38 5.71 -7.66
CA LEU A 72 9.14 6.46 -7.87
C LEU A 72 9.21 7.37 -9.10
N ASP A 73 10.38 7.94 -9.38
CA ASP A 73 10.61 8.82 -10.53
C ASP A 73 10.53 8.04 -11.84
N VAL A 74 11.13 6.84 -11.91
CA VAL A 74 11.03 5.95 -13.07
C VAL A 74 9.62 5.39 -13.25
N ALA A 75 8.92 5.05 -12.16
CA ALA A 75 7.51 4.64 -12.23
C ALA A 75 6.61 5.75 -12.81
N GLU A 76 6.84 7.02 -12.45
CA GLU A 76 6.14 8.16 -13.04
C GLU A 76 6.38 8.27 -14.54
N GLN A 77 7.62 8.10 -15.00
CA GLN A 77 7.96 8.10 -16.43
C GLN A 77 7.25 6.96 -17.18
N ILE A 78 7.29 5.74 -16.64
CA ILE A 78 6.61 4.58 -17.23
C ILE A 78 5.10 4.82 -17.36
N ILE A 79 4.48 5.39 -16.33
CA ILE A 79 3.05 5.73 -16.34
C ILE A 79 2.78 6.79 -17.42
N ALA A 80 3.58 7.84 -17.50
CA ALA A 80 3.41 8.87 -18.51
C ALA A 80 3.56 8.34 -19.95
N GLU A 81 4.44 7.37 -20.17
CA GLU A 81 4.70 6.77 -21.47
C GLU A 81 3.62 5.74 -21.89
N LYS A 82 3.22 4.86 -20.97
CA LYS A 82 2.40 3.69 -21.29
C LYS A 82 0.93 3.82 -20.85
N TYR A 83 0.67 4.63 -19.84
CA TYR A 83 -0.63 4.80 -19.19
C TYR A 83 -0.92 6.27 -18.87
N PRO A 84 -0.85 7.19 -19.88
CA PRO A 84 -0.95 8.64 -19.66
C PRO A 84 -2.24 9.05 -18.93
N GLU A 85 -3.31 8.26 -19.04
CA GLU A 85 -4.57 8.46 -18.32
C GLU A 85 -4.45 8.33 -16.79
N TYR A 86 -3.41 7.66 -16.29
CA TYR A 86 -3.10 7.53 -14.86
C TYR A 86 -2.20 8.66 -14.32
N SER A 87 -1.59 9.48 -15.18
CA SER A 87 -0.61 10.50 -14.77
C SER A 87 -1.19 11.52 -13.80
N ALA A 88 -2.43 11.96 -14.02
CA ALA A 88 -3.09 12.91 -13.12
C ALA A 88 -3.35 12.28 -11.73
N ALA A 89 -3.76 11.02 -11.68
CA ALA A 89 -3.96 10.29 -10.45
C ALA A 89 -2.62 10.06 -9.71
N PHE A 90 -1.55 9.72 -10.43
CA PHE A 90 -0.21 9.56 -9.87
C PHE A 90 0.26 10.85 -9.21
N THR A 91 0.20 11.97 -9.91
CA THR A 91 0.54 13.30 -9.36
C THR A 91 -0.27 13.63 -8.13
N LYS A 92 -1.60 13.40 -8.16
CA LYS A 92 -2.49 13.64 -7.02
C LYS A 92 -2.11 12.79 -5.81
N VAL A 93 -1.88 11.49 -6.00
CA VAL A 93 -1.48 10.57 -4.94
C VAL A 93 -0.13 10.94 -4.35
N CYS A 94 0.85 11.26 -5.18
CA CYS A 94 2.18 11.68 -4.71
C CYS A 94 2.16 12.97 -3.89
N ASN A 95 1.25 13.89 -4.18
CA ASN A 95 1.16 15.19 -3.49
C ASN A 95 0.31 15.17 -2.22
N ARG A 96 -0.53 14.16 -1.99
CA ARG A 96 -1.33 14.07 -0.76
C ARG A 96 -0.49 13.59 0.43
N THR A 97 -0.97 13.84 1.65
CA THR A 97 -0.27 13.57 2.92
C THR A 97 -0.75 12.28 3.60
N TRP A 98 -1.26 11.32 2.84
CA TRP A 98 -1.73 10.03 3.31
C TRP A 98 -1.72 8.99 2.19
N ALA A 99 -1.58 7.71 2.55
CA ALA A 99 -1.66 6.59 1.64
C ALA A 99 -2.19 5.33 2.33
N HIS A 100 -2.76 4.39 1.54
CA HIS A 100 -3.05 3.04 1.99
C HIS A 100 -1.78 2.20 1.83
N MET A 101 -1.06 2.05 2.95
CA MET A 101 0.24 1.36 2.96
C MET A 101 0.09 -0.16 3.09
N PHE A 102 1.22 -0.85 2.96
CA PHE A 102 1.37 -2.30 3.20
C PHE A 102 0.84 -3.23 2.11
N ASN A 103 0.34 -2.74 0.98
CA ASN A 103 -0.27 -3.60 -0.06
C ASN A 103 -1.32 -4.56 0.53
N MET A 104 -2.10 -4.11 1.52
CA MET A 104 -3.15 -4.91 2.15
C MET A 104 -4.52 -4.52 1.61
N PHE A 105 -5.17 -5.49 0.99
CA PHE A 105 -6.51 -5.30 0.42
C PHE A 105 -7.28 -6.61 0.31
N VAL A 106 -8.59 -6.50 0.13
CA VAL A 106 -9.46 -7.56 -0.41
C VAL A 106 -10.22 -6.95 -1.58
N MET A 107 -10.15 -7.58 -2.75
CA MET A 107 -10.76 -7.09 -3.98
C MET A 107 -11.63 -8.14 -4.63
N ARG A 108 -12.71 -7.70 -5.28
CA ARG A 108 -13.44 -8.55 -6.21
C ARG A 108 -12.50 -9.03 -7.33
N ARG A 109 -12.64 -10.27 -7.75
CA ARG A 109 -11.71 -10.97 -8.64
C ARG A 109 -11.40 -10.21 -9.92
N ASP A 110 -12.40 -9.68 -10.58
CA ASP A 110 -12.22 -8.92 -11.82
C ASP A 110 -11.38 -7.65 -11.64
N LEU A 111 -11.55 -6.96 -10.51
CA LEU A 111 -10.75 -5.78 -10.15
C LEU A 111 -9.32 -6.16 -9.74
N PHE A 112 -9.18 -7.28 -9.03
CA PHE A 112 -7.86 -7.81 -8.68
C PHE A 112 -7.04 -8.15 -9.92
N ASP A 113 -7.65 -8.86 -10.89
CA ASP A 113 -6.97 -9.24 -12.12
C ASP A 113 -6.54 -8.00 -12.93
N GLN A 114 -7.42 -6.98 -13.07
CA GLN A 114 -7.11 -5.71 -13.73
C GLN A 114 -6.00 -4.93 -13.01
N TYR A 115 -6.07 -4.84 -11.68
CA TYR A 115 -5.04 -4.17 -10.88
C TYR A 115 -3.69 -4.86 -11.03
N CYS A 116 -3.65 -6.19 -10.91
CA CYS A 116 -2.42 -6.95 -11.03
C CYS A 116 -1.80 -6.83 -12.43
N GLU A 117 -2.59 -6.93 -13.49
CA GLU A 117 -2.11 -6.75 -14.86
C GLU A 117 -1.45 -5.39 -15.05
N TRP A 118 -2.12 -4.32 -14.63
CA TRP A 118 -1.60 -2.97 -14.72
C TRP A 118 -0.36 -2.76 -13.85
N MET A 119 -0.42 -3.13 -12.58
CA MET A 119 0.69 -2.94 -11.63
C MET A 119 1.93 -3.73 -12.05
N PHE A 120 1.79 -5.02 -12.38
CA PHE A 120 2.94 -5.84 -12.77
C PHE A 120 3.53 -5.42 -14.10
N SER A 121 2.76 -4.86 -15.03
CA SER A 121 3.31 -4.30 -16.26
C SER A 121 4.25 -3.11 -15.99
N ILE A 122 3.92 -2.27 -15.01
CA ILE A 122 4.77 -1.15 -14.57
C ILE A 122 5.99 -1.68 -13.85
N LEU A 123 5.84 -2.62 -12.92
CA LEU A 123 6.96 -3.19 -12.15
C LEU A 123 7.94 -3.95 -13.05
N ALA A 124 7.46 -4.68 -14.04
CA ALA A 124 8.31 -5.38 -15.02
C ALA A 124 9.11 -4.41 -15.90
N GLU A 125 8.57 -3.23 -16.19
CA GLU A 125 9.28 -2.19 -16.91
C GLU A 125 10.26 -1.44 -15.99
N LEU A 126 9.88 -1.22 -14.74
CA LEU A 126 10.75 -0.65 -13.71
C LEU A 126 12.01 -1.52 -13.50
N GLU A 127 11.84 -2.83 -13.43
CA GLU A 127 12.95 -3.80 -13.28
C GLU A 127 13.99 -3.69 -14.41
N LYS A 128 13.57 -3.32 -15.61
CA LYS A 128 14.48 -3.14 -16.76
C LYS A 128 15.23 -1.80 -16.73
N ARG A 129 14.71 -0.81 -16.04
CA ARG A 129 15.21 0.57 -16.08
C ARG A 129 16.01 0.97 -14.84
N VAL A 130 15.83 0.28 -13.72
CA VAL A 130 16.52 0.57 -12.46
C VAL A 130 17.54 -0.52 -12.15
N ASP A 131 18.79 -0.10 -12.02
CA ASP A 131 19.86 -1.00 -11.57
C ASP A 131 19.90 -1.03 -10.03
N ILE A 132 19.57 -2.19 -9.46
CA ILE A 132 19.56 -2.42 -8.01
C ILE A 132 20.79 -3.20 -7.51
N SER A 133 21.80 -3.39 -8.34
CA SER A 133 22.98 -4.22 -8.01
C SER A 133 23.74 -3.71 -6.78
N ASP A 134 23.76 -2.40 -6.57
CA ASP A 134 24.43 -1.74 -5.44
C ASP A 134 23.48 -1.45 -4.24
N TYR A 135 22.21 -1.91 -4.31
CA TYR A 135 21.25 -1.68 -3.23
C TYR A 135 21.45 -2.69 -2.09
N ASP A 136 21.29 -2.21 -0.86
CA ASP A 136 21.25 -3.11 0.27
C ASP A 136 19.95 -3.98 0.28
N THR A 137 19.89 -4.96 1.19
CA THR A 137 18.75 -5.88 1.29
C THR A 137 17.41 -5.18 1.56
N TYR A 138 17.43 -3.99 2.18
CA TYR A 138 16.22 -3.22 2.43
C TYR A 138 15.78 -2.46 1.19
N GLU A 139 16.70 -1.73 0.54
CA GLU A 139 16.40 -0.92 -0.64
C GLU A 139 16.13 -1.77 -1.89
N SER A 140 16.67 -3.00 -1.98
CA SER A 140 16.35 -3.93 -3.07
C SER A 140 14.86 -4.33 -3.11
N ARG A 141 14.07 -3.97 -2.09
CA ARG A 141 12.61 -4.11 -2.06
C ARG A 141 11.86 -2.97 -2.77
N ILE A 142 12.54 -2.19 -3.59
CA ILE A 142 12.02 -1.03 -4.33
C ILE A 142 10.67 -1.31 -5.02
N PHE A 143 10.51 -2.49 -5.64
CA PHE A 143 9.26 -2.88 -6.31
C PHE A 143 8.08 -2.94 -5.33
N GLY A 144 8.32 -3.44 -4.11
CA GLY A 144 7.33 -3.45 -3.04
C GLY A 144 6.96 -2.04 -2.56
N PHE A 145 7.94 -1.15 -2.42
CA PHE A 145 7.69 0.23 -1.99
C PHE A 145 6.95 1.04 -3.06
N VAL A 146 7.27 0.84 -4.34
CA VAL A 146 6.55 1.47 -5.45
C VAL A 146 5.11 0.94 -5.52
N SER A 147 4.90 -0.36 -5.38
CA SER A 147 3.56 -0.96 -5.46
C SER A 147 2.60 -0.45 -4.37
N GLU A 148 3.11 -0.03 -3.19
CA GLU A 148 2.28 0.60 -2.15
C GLU A 148 1.66 1.93 -2.63
N ILE A 149 2.37 2.69 -3.46
CA ILE A 149 1.85 3.93 -4.06
C ILE A 149 0.93 3.61 -5.24
N LEU A 150 1.27 2.60 -6.05
CA LEU A 150 0.48 2.22 -7.24
C LEU A 150 -0.93 1.77 -6.90
N LEU A 151 -1.17 1.13 -5.75
CA LEU A 151 -2.51 0.75 -5.29
C LEU A 151 -3.44 1.98 -5.25
N ASP A 152 -2.98 3.03 -4.61
CA ASP A 152 -3.74 4.28 -4.48
C ASP A 152 -3.92 5.00 -5.83
N VAL A 153 -2.91 4.94 -6.70
CA VAL A 153 -2.99 5.51 -8.05
C VAL A 153 -4.07 4.79 -8.87
N TRP A 154 -4.10 3.46 -8.81
CA TRP A 154 -5.09 2.66 -9.53
C TRP A 154 -6.51 2.92 -9.03
N ILE A 155 -6.70 2.96 -7.71
CA ILE A 155 -7.99 3.28 -7.07
C ILE A 155 -8.47 4.67 -7.50
N GLU A 156 -7.60 5.67 -7.45
CA GLU A 156 -7.91 7.07 -7.80
C GLU A 156 -8.28 7.22 -9.28
N ALA A 157 -7.47 6.66 -10.20
CA ALA A 157 -7.67 6.78 -11.63
C ALA A 157 -8.98 6.12 -12.08
N ASN A 158 -9.28 4.94 -11.55
CA ASN A 158 -10.46 4.16 -11.90
C ASN A 158 -11.71 4.55 -11.09
N LYS A 159 -11.59 5.51 -10.15
CA LYS A 159 -12.69 5.97 -9.27
C LYS A 159 -13.36 4.81 -8.54
N ILE A 160 -12.56 3.87 -8.07
CA ILE A 160 -13.06 2.67 -7.40
C ILE A 160 -13.73 3.05 -6.08
N ASN A 161 -14.95 2.53 -5.88
CA ASN A 161 -15.60 2.59 -4.57
C ASN A 161 -14.93 1.59 -3.62
N TYR A 162 -14.40 2.06 -2.50
CA TYR A 162 -13.69 1.22 -1.54
C TYR A 162 -14.07 1.52 -0.10
N LYS A 163 -13.77 0.59 0.78
CA LYS A 163 -13.89 0.75 2.23
C LYS A 163 -12.53 0.69 2.89
N GLU A 164 -12.25 1.64 3.78
CA GLU A 164 -11.13 1.54 4.72
C GLU A 164 -11.51 0.63 5.89
N GLN A 165 -10.61 -0.26 6.27
CA GLN A 165 -10.78 -1.18 7.37
C GLN A 165 -9.55 -1.20 8.26
N ASN A 166 -9.75 -1.17 9.58
CA ASN A 166 -8.66 -1.20 10.55
C ASN A 166 -7.77 -2.43 10.37
N VAL A 167 -6.48 -2.25 10.58
CA VAL A 167 -5.49 -3.33 10.58
C VAL A 167 -4.78 -3.39 11.93
N SER A 168 -4.80 -4.57 12.55
CA SER A 168 -4.06 -4.82 13.78
C SER A 168 -2.85 -5.71 13.55
N PHE A 169 -1.70 -5.26 14.07
CA PHE A 169 -0.47 -6.06 14.12
C PHE A 169 -0.49 -6.94 15.34
N MET A 170 -0.36 -8.26 15.17
CA MET A 170 -0.42 -9.26 16.26
C MET A 170 0.88 -9.38 17.07
N GLU A 171 1.87 -8.54 16.81
CA GLU A 171 3.10 -8.48 17.59
C GLU A 171 3.16 -7.23 18.47
N PRO A 172 3.87 -7.31 19.61
CA PRO A 172 4.16 -6.14 20.42
C PRO A 172 4.93 -5.09 19.61
N GLN A 173 4.38 -3.89 19.51
CA GLN A 173 5.02 -2.79 18.79
C GLN A 173 5.73 -1.86 19.80
N ASN A 174 7.04 -1.69 19.64
CA ASN A 174 7.78 -0.70 20.43
C ASN A 174 7.68 0.69 19.74
N TRP A 175 6.58 1.39 20.02
CA TRP A 175 6.29 2.71 19.45
C TRP A 175 7.32 3.78 19.79
N LEU A 176 7.94 3.70 20.99
CA LEU A 176 8.99 4.64 21.41
C LEU A 176 10.23 4.50 20.54
N LYS A 177 10.66 3.26 20.26
CA LYS A 177 11.79 2.99 19.37
C LYS A 177 11.51 3.44 17.93
N LYS A 178 10.29 3.19 17.44
CA LYS A 178 9.88 3.61 16.09
C LYS A 178 9.83 5.15 15.97
N GLY A 179 9.25 5.83 16.96
CA GLY A 179 9.22 7.30 17.01
C GLY A 179 10.60 7.93 17.10
N GLY A 180 11.50 7.37 17.93
CA GLY A 180 12.88 7.82 18.05
C GLY A 180 13.68 7.65 16.75
N LEU A 181 13.52 6.54 16.04
CA LEU A 181 14.16 6.31 14.74
C LEU A 181 13.62 7.25 13.65
N PHE A 182 12.31 7.52 13.64
CA PHE A 182 11.70 8.49 12.73
C PHE A 182 12.28 9.89 12.93
N LEU A 183 12.33 10.37 14.16
CA LEU A 183 12.92 11.68 14.50
C LEU A 183 14.41 11.74 14.15
N LYS A 184 15.16 10.67 14.42
CA LYS A 184 16.58 10.60 14.06
C LYS A 184 16.80 10.71 12.54
N ARG A 185 16.03 9.99 11.74
CA ARG A 185 16.13 10.05 10.27
C ARG A 185 15.75 11.43 9.70
N LYS A 186 14.83 12.12 10.36
CA LYS A 186 14.34 13.43 9.89
C LYS A 186 15.27 14.59 10.24
N PHE A 187 15.92 14.55 11.39
CA PHE A 187 16.71 15.70 11.91
C PHE A 187 18.22 15.46 11.94
N PHE A 188 18.68 14.26 11.69
CA PHE A 188 20.11 13.88 11.77
C PHE A 188 20.53 13.04 10.54
N LYS A 189 20.17 13.52 9.36
CA LYS A 189 20.76 13.01 8.12
C LYS A 189 22.16 13.53 7.94
#